data_30ddad5c4419f66582b6c4a1d948ad0d
#
_entry.id   30ddad5c4419f66582b6c4a1d948ad0d
#
_cell.length_a   1.000
_cell.length_b   1.000
_cell.length_c   1.000
_cell.angle_alpha   90.00
_cell.angle_beta   90.00
_cell.angle_gamma   90.00
#
_symmetry.space_group_name_H-M   'P 1'
#
loop_
_entity.id
_entity.type
_entity.pdbx_description
1 polymer ?
#
loop_
_entity_poly.entity_id
_entity_poly.type
_entity_poly.pdbx_seq_one_letter_code
_entity_poly.pdbx_strand_id
1 'polypeptide(L)'
;PTRTEADWTTSDKTKVDEYMKVAKPNRKFTVDSYIALFKGSIYLNRKDKIKNTPNIPILIFSGDKDPVGANGKGVKRVYNMLKEAGVENITFKLFENGRHEMLNEVNREEVFDFVLEWIENIQQ
;
A
#
# COMPACT_ATOMS: atom_id res chain seq x y z
N PRO A 1 -9.13 20.97 -3.79
CA PRO A 1 -8.13 21.25 -4.81
C PRO A 1 -6.78 20.71 -4.36
N THR A 2 -6.13 19.92 -5.19
CA THR A 2 -4.78 19.44 -4.94
C THR A 2 -3.79 20.56 -5.26
N ARG A 3 -2.73 20.71 -4.46
CA ARG A 3 -1.65 21.69 -4.66
C ARG A 3 -0.74 21.26 -5.84
N THR A 4 -0.48 19.96 -5.93
CA THR A 4 0.35 19.33 -6.96
C THR A 4 -0.28 18.03 -7.46
N GLU A 5 0.21 17.48 -8.57
CA GLU A 5 -0.20 16.17 -9.09
C GLU A 5 0.28 14.99 -8.22
N ALA A 6 1.20 15.24 -7.29
CA ALA A 6 1.76 14.22 -6.39
C ALA A 6 1.21 14.30 -4.96
N ASP A 7 0.27 15.19 -4.65
CA ASP A 7 -0.29 15.34 -3.31
C ASP A 7 -1.00 14.07 -2.79
N TRP A 8 -1.32 13.12 -3.69
CA TRP A 8 -1.91 11.84 -3.31
C TRP A 8 -0.92 10.88 -2.66
N THR A 9 0.39 11.11 -2.79
CA THR A 9 1.43 10.21 -2.26
C THR A 9 1.55 10.31 -0.75
N THR A 10 1.60 11.51 -0.20
CA THR A 10 1.72 11.77 1.24
C THR A 10 1.09 13.11 1.62
N SER A 11 0.70 13.26 2.87
CA SER A 11 0.24 14.52 3.45
C SER A 11 1.40 15.46 3.83
N ASP A 12 2.63 14.96 3.92
CA ASP A 12 3.85 15.75 4.16
C ASP A 12 4.22 16.55 2.91
N LYS A 13 3.90 17.85 2.96
CA LYS A 13 4.17 18.78 1.84
C LYS A 13 5.64 18.86 1.48
N THR A 14 6.54 18.71 2.45
CA THR A 14 7.98 18.74 2.21
C THR A 14 8.40 17.56 1.35
N LYS A 15 7.89 16.35 1.67
CA LYS A 15 8.14 15.14 0.89
C LYS A 15 7.57 15.23 -0.53
N VAL A 16 6.38 15.79 -0.67
CA VAL A 16 5.79 16.06 -1.99
C VAL A 16 6.68 17.02 -2.80
N ASP A 17 7.18 18.10 -2.19
CA ASP A 17 8.03 19.07 -2.86
C ASP A 17 9.41 18.48 -3.24
N GLU A 18 9.97 17.64 -2.39
CA GLU A 18 11.19 16.87 -2.69
C GLU A 18 10.97 15.95 -3.90
N TYR A 19 9.88 15.19 -3.91
CA TYR A 19 9.50 14.33 -5.03
C TYR A 19 9.35 15.12 -6.33
N MET A 20 8.63 16.22 -6.31
CA MET A 20 8.40 17.06 -7.49
C MET A 20 9.69 17.65 -8.09
N LYS A 21 10.73 17.90 -7.27
CA LYS A 21 12.05 18.37 -7.74
C LYS A 21 12.81 17.32 -8.53
N VAL A 22 12.67 16.03 -8.18
CA VAL A 22 13.40 14.92 -8.81
C VAL A 22 12.55 14.18 -9.84
N ALA A 23 11.24 14.27 -9.76
CA ALA A 23 10.32 13.67 -10.73
C ALA A 23 10.51 14.32 -12.10
N LYS A 24 11.02 13.54 -13.06
CA LYS A 24 11.11 14.01 -14.45
C LYS A 24 9.70 14.04 -15.04
N PRO A 25 9.20 15.20 -15.50
CA PRO A 25 7.79 15.38 -15.90
C PRO A 25 7.32 14.52 -17.09
N ASN A 26 8.19 13.72 -17.70
CA ASN A 26 7.89 12.94 -18.91
C ASN A 26 8.11 11.43 -18.74
N ARG A 27 8.28 10.90 -17.52
CA ARG A 27 8.30 9.43 -17.32
C ARG A 27 6.87 8.89 -17.30
N LYS A 28 6.34 8.65 -18.49
CA LYS A 28 5.06 7.92 -18.64
C LYS A 28 5.34 6.45 -18.86
N PHE A 29 4.56 5.59 -18.25
CA PHE A 29 4.55 4.18 -18.61
C PHE A 29 4.18 4.02 -20.09
N THR A 30 4.84 3.09 -20.76
CA THR A 30 4.42 2.67 -22.10
C THR A 30 3.09 1.91 -22.02
N VAL A 31 2.41 1.78 -23.15
CA VAL A 31 1.19 0.97 -23.23
C VAL A 31 1.45 -0.46 -22.75
N ASP A 32 2.58 -1.06 -23.14
CA ASP A 32 2.95 -2.40 -22.71
C ASP A 32 3.17 -2.51 -21.20
N SER A 33 3.74 -1.46 -20.59
CA SER A 33 3.89 -1.40 -19.13
C SER A 33 2.52 -1.40 -18.40
N TYR A 34 1.56 -0.65 -18.90
CA TYR A 34 0.18 -0.66 -18.36
C TYR A 34 -0.50 -2.01 -18.58
N ILE A 35 -0.35 -2.61 -19.75
CA ILE A 35 -0.90 -3.94 -20.05
C ILE A 35 -0.31 -4.98 -19.08
N ALA A 36 1.01 -4.97 -18.87
CA ALA A 36 1.68 -5.88 -17.95
C ALA A 36 1.19 -5.68 -16.50
N LEU A 37 1.07 -4.43 -16.04
CA LEU A 37 0.56 -4.09 -14.71
C LEU A 37 -0.87 -4.61 -14.50
N PHE A 38 -1.78 -4.35 -15.45
CA PHE A 38 -3.17 -4.77 -15.32
C PHE A 38 -3.33 -6.30 -15.44
N LYS A 39 -2.59 -6.96 -16.35
CA LYS A 39 -2.58 -8.42 -16.43
C LYS A 39 -2.07 -9.04 -15.13
N GLY A 40 -1.00 -8.50 -14.55
CA GLY A 40 -0.48 -8.92 -13.24
C GLY A 40 -1.52 -8.74 -12.12
N SER A 41 -2.17 -7.59 -12.06
CA SER A 41 -3.21 -7.30 -11.08
C SER A 41 -4.40 -8.27 -11.21
N ILE A 42 -4.89 -8.53 -12.43
CA ILE A 42 -5.97 -9.50 -12.69
C ILE A 42 -5.55 -10.90 -12.26
N TYR A 43 -4.32 -11.32 -12.62
CA TYR A 43 -3.81 -12.64 -12.25
C TYR A 43 -3.72 -12.83 -10.74
N LEU A 44 -3.16 -11.86 -10.00
CA LEU A 44 -3.00 -11.91 -8.55
C LEU A 44 -4.31 -11.89 -7.78
N ASN A 45 -5.37 -11.29 -8.35
CA ASN A 45 -6.70 -11.26 -7.72
C ASN A 45 -7.55 -12.51 -7.99
N ARG A 46 -7.02 -13.52 -8.68
CA ARG A 46 -7.74 -14.79 -8.90
C ARG A 46 -7.77 -15.61 -7.63
N LYS A 47 -8.93 -16.15 -7.27
CA LYS A 47 -9.13 -16.96 -6.06
C LYS A 47 -8.22 -18.20 -6.02
N ASP A 48 -7.98 -18.85 -7.19
CA ASP A 48 -7.09 -20.01 -7.29
C ASP A 48 -5.61 -19.64 -7.02
N LYS A 49 -5.21 -18.39 -7.25
CA LYS A 49 -3.86 -17.91 -6.95
C LYS A 49 -3.70 -17.52 -5.50
N ILE A 50 -4.68 -16.82 -4.95
CA ILE A 50 -4.68 -16.41 -3.54
C ILE A 50 -4.64 -17.62 -2.61
N LYS A 51 -5.32 -18.72 -2.94
CA LYS A 51 -5.27 -19.97 -2.18
C LYS A 51 -3.86 -20.60 -2.08
N ASN A 52 -2.95 -20.23 -2.97
CA ASN A 52 -1.55 -20.70 -2.94
C ASN A 52 -0.65 -19.80 -2.08
N THR A 53 -1.19 -18.79 -1.42
CA THR A 53 -0.43 -17.95 -0.50
C THR A 53 0.00 -18.81 0.68
N PRO A 54 1.32 -18.89 0.98
CA PRO A 54 1.78 -19.68 2.13
C PRO A 54 1.28 -19.05 3.44
N ASN A 55 1.10 -19.88 4.46
CA ASN A 55 0.69 -19.42 5.79
C ASN A 55 1.91 -18.86 6.56
N ILE A 56 2.40 -17.73 6.12
CA ILE A 56 3.47 -16.95 6.77
C ILE A 56 2.88 -15.70 7.42
N PRO A 57 3.57 -15.08 8.39
CA PRO A 57 3.16 -13.78 8.91
C PRO A 57 3.08 -12.73 7.80
N ILE A 58 1.94 -12.08 7.67
CA ILE A 58 1.69 -11.03 6.66
C ILE A 58 1.25 -9.76 7.37
N LEU A 59 1.95 -8.67 7.11
CA LEU A 59 1.52 -7.34 7.53
C LEU A 59 0.95 -6.58 6.33
N ILE A 60 -0.29 -6.12 6.46
CA ILE A 60 -0.97 -5.27 5.48
C ILE A 60 -1.33 -3.95 6.16
N PHE A 61 -0.76 -2.86 5.67
CA PHE A 61 -1.13 -1.54 6.15
C PHE A 61 -1.22 -0.52 5.02
N SER A 62 -1.98 0.53 5.21
CA SER A 62 -2.17 1.61 4.23
C SER A 62 -2.76 2.83 4.93
N GLY A 63 -2.73 3.97 4.25
CA GLY A 63 -3.51 5.13 4.66
C GLY A 63 -4.99 4.99 4.27
N ASP A 64 -5.87 5.52 5.09
CA ASP A 64 -7.32 5.53 4.80
C ASP A 64 -7.72 6.57 3.74
N LYS A 65 -6.77 7.42 3.31
CA LYS A 65 -6.91 8.39 2.23
C LYS A 65 -6.07 8.04 1.00
N ASP A 66 -5.51 6.83 0.94
CA ASP A 66 -4.79 6.37 -0.26
C ASP A 66 -5.76 6.09 -1.42
N PRO A 67 -5.73 6.88 -2.51
CA PRO A 67 -6.62 6.67 -3.65
C PRO A 67 -6.30 5.39 -4.42
N VAL A 68 -5.05 4.90 -4.39
CA VAL A 68 -4.64 3.64 -5.03
C VAL A 68 -5.26 2.46 -4.31
N GLY A 69 -5.31 2.52 -2.98
CA GLY A 69 -5.99 1.55 -2.12
C GLY A 69 -7.51 1.75 -2.04
N ALA A 70 -8.11 2.58 -2.91
CA ALA A 70 -9.53 2.96 -2.87
C ALA A 70 -9.95 3.46 -1.47
N ASN A 71 -9.12 4.32 -0.87
CA ASN A 71 -9.31 4.85 0.48
C ASN A 71 -9.50 3.74 1.52
N GLY A 72 -8.61 2.75 1.49
CA GLY A 72 -8.58 1.61 2.38
C GLY A 72 -9.54 0.46 2.02
N LYS A 73 -10.55 0.69 1.18
CA LYS A 73 -11.52 -0.36 0.79
C LYS A 73 -10.87 -1.48 -0.02
N GLY A 74 -9.98 -1.13 -0.96
CA GLY A 74 -9.23 -2.08 -1.77
C GLY A 74 -8.30 -2.93 -0.92
N VAL A 75 -7.60 -2.30 0.03
CA VAL A 75 -6.66 -2.98 0.95
C VAL A 75 -7.43 -3.93 1.87
N LYS A 76 -8.56 -3.51 2.43
CA LYS A 76 -9.44 -4.36 3.25
C LYS A 76 -9.98 -5.56 2.46
N ARG A 77 -10.30 -5.36 1.17
CA ARG A 77 -10.71 -6.46 0.29
C ARG A 77 -9.60 -7.51 0.16
N VAL A 78 -8.35 -7.10 -0.07
CA VAL A 78 -7.21 -8.03 -0.15
C VAL A 78 -7.03 -8.79 1.17
N TYR A 79 -7.10 -8.10 2.30
CA TYR A 79 -7.09 -8.75 3.62
C TYR A 79 -8.17 -9.84 3.74
N ASN A 80 -9.42 -9.52 3.40
CA ASN A 80 -10.52 -10.48 3.47
C ASN A 80 -10.29 -11.68 2.53
N MET A 81 -9.80 -11.45 1.31
CA MET A 81 -9.51 -12.52 0.35
C MET A 81 -8.43 -13.48 0.85
N LEU A 82 -7.40 -12.99 1.54
CA LEU A 82 -6.37 -13.83 2.17
C LEU A 82 -6.93 -14.62 3.34
N LYS A 83 -7.77 -14.00 4.19
CA LYS A 83 -8.46 -14.70 5.29
C LYS A 83 -9.37 -15.81 4.76
N GLU A 84 -10.17 -15.55 3.73
CA GLU A 84 -11.01 -16.56 3.06
C GLU A 84 -10.19 -17.69 2.41
N ALA A 85 -8.95 -17.40 2.01
CA ALA A 85 -8.04 -18.39 1.46
C ALA A 85 -7.34 -19.26 2.52
N GLY A 86 -7.57 -18.99 3.83
CA GLY A 86 -7.02 -19.76 4.94
C GLY A 86 -5.69 -19.22 5.48
N VAL A 87 -5.27 -18.02 5.09
CA VAL A 87 -4.09 -17.39 5.72
C VAL A 87 -4.52 -16.86 7.09
N GLU A 88 -3.95 -17.41 8.16
CA GLU A 88 -4.36 -17.11 9.53
C GLU A 88 -3.58 -15.93 10.13
N ASN A 89 -2.27 -15.90 9.89
CA ASN A 89 -1.37 -14.94 10.50
C ASN A 89 -1.27 -13.64 9.68
N ILE A 90 -2.35 -12.84 9.71
CA ILE A 90 -2.41 -11.55 9.01
C ILE A 90 -2.71 -10.44 10.01
N THR A 91 -1.83 -9.47 10.06
CA THR A 91 -2.04 -8.19 10.75
C THR A 91 -2.52 -7.15 9.74
N PHE A 92 -3.58 -6.42 10.07
CA PHE A 92 -4.15 -5.39 9.20
C PHE A 92 -4.33 -4.08 9.95
N LYS A 93 -3.82 -2.96 9.39
CA LYS A 93 -4.02 -1.63 9.95
C LYS A 93 -4.26 -0.59 8.84
N LEU A 94 -5.24 0.28 9.04
CA LEU A 94 -5.39 1.53 8.30
C LEU A 94 -4.99 2.69 9.21
N PHE A 95 -4.09 3.53 8.72
CA PHE A 95 -3.68 4.74 9.41
C PHE A 95 -4.59 5.89 9.01
N GLU A 96 -5.12 6.58 10.01
CA GLU A 96 -6.05 7.68 9.82
C GLU A 96 -5.36 8.84 9.08
N ASN A 97 -6.05 9.42 8.10
CA ASN A 97 -5.58 10.51 7.24
C ASN A 97 -4.29 10.23 6.45
N GLY A 98 -3.72 9.03 6.56
CA GLY A 98 -2.56 8.62 5.77
C GLY A 98 -2.92 8.42 4.29
N ARG A 99 -1.95 8.64 3.41
CA ARG A 99 -2.06 8.47 1.96
C ARG A 99 -1.26 7.25 1.50
N HIS A 100 -0.67 7.30 0.31
CA HIS A 100 -0.04 6.15 -0.33
C HIS A 100 1.31 5.77 0.29
N GLU A 101 2.15 6.75 0.57
CA GLU A 101 3.50 6.52 1.08
C GLU A 101 3.55 6.66 2.61
N MET A 102 3.05 5.65 3.31
CA MET A 102 2.93 5.69 4.77
C MET A 102 4.23 5.95 5.52
N LEU A 103 5.38 5.48 4.98
CA LEU A 103 6.69 5.71 5.57
C LEU A 103 7.22 7.13 5.33
N ASN A 104 6.54 7.93 4.52
CA ASN A 104 6.81 9.34 4.24
C ASN A 104 5.70 10.26 4.78
N GLU A 105 4.75 9.74 5.55
CA GLU A 105 3.66 10.54 6.12
C GLU A 105 4.14 11.44 7.25
N VAL A 106 3.30 12.42 7.62
CA VAL A 106 3.57 13.31 8.75
C VAL A 106 3.65 12.54 10.08
N ASN A 107 2.92 11.44 10.20
CA ASN A 107 2.92 10.53 11.35
C ASN A 107 3.78 9.26 11.11
N ARG A 108 4.81 9.32 10.29
CA ARG A 108 5.67 8.17 9.94
C ARG A 108 6.30 7.47 11.14
N GLU A 109 6.57 8.20 12.23
CA GLU A 109 7.12 7.59 13.45
C GLU A 109 6.15 6.55 14.02
N GLU A 110 4.84 6.86 14.09
CA GLU A 110 3.81 5.88 14.47
C GLU A 110 3.81 4.66 13.56
N VAL A 111 4.04 4.86 12.25
CA VAL A 111 4.10 3.78 11.28
C VAL A 111 5.35 2.92 11.49
N PHE A 112 6.50 3.55 11.73
CA PHE A 112 7.76 2.85 12.03
C PHE A 112 7.64 2.01 13.29
N ASP A 113 7.13 2.60 14.38
CA ASP A 113 6.94 1.90 15.65
C ASP A 113 6.01 0.70 15.48
N PHE A 114 4.90 0.86 14.78
CA PHE A 114 3.97 -0.23 14.50
C PHE A 114 4.61 -1.37 13.68
N VAL A 115 5.38 -1.04 12.64
CA VAL A 115 6.07 -2.03 11.81
C VAL A 115 7.16 -2.74 12.61
N LEU A 116 7.93 -2.00 13.41
CA LEU A 116 8.99 -2.55 14.25
C LEU A 116 8.41 -3.51 15.30
N GLU A 117 7.38 -3.09 16.04
CA GLU A 117 6.67 -3.93 16.99
C GLU A 117 6.17 -5.23 16.34
N TRP A 118 5.59 -5.13 15.14
CA TRP A 118 5.13 -6.30 14.41
C TRP A 118 6.30 -7.25 14.05
N ILE A 119 7.44 -6.72 13.57
CA ILE A 119 8.64 -7.53 13.26
C ILE A 119 9.18 -8.23 14.50
N GLU A 120 9.26 -7.54 15.63
CA GLU A 120 9.75 -8.11 16.89
C GLU A 120 8.84 -9.25 17.39
N ASN A 121 7.52 -9.09 17.23
CA ASN A 121 6.55 -10.11 17.65
C ASN A 121 6.56 -11.38 16.78
N ILE A 122 6.99 -11.34 15.52
CA ILE A 122 7.09 -12.54 14.67
C ILE A 122 8.40 -13.32 14.87
N GLN A 123 9.38 -12.75 15.59
CA GLN A 123 10.66 -13.38 15.87
C GLN A 123 10.65 -14.20 17.18
N GLN A 124 9.57 -14.09 17.95
CA GLN A 124 9.35 -14.85 19.19
C GLN A 124 8.59 -16.14 18.90
#